data_7f36545e336865d25e6e99366d47c45c
#
_entry.id   7f36545e336865d25e6e99366d47c45c
#
_cell.length_a   1.000
_cell.length_b   1.000
_cell.length_c   1.000
_cell.angle_alpha   90.00
_cell.angle_beta   90.00
_cell.angle_gamma   90.00
#
_symmetry.space_group_name_H-M   'P 1'
#
loop_
_entity.id
_entity.type
_entity.pdbx_description
1 polymer ?
#
loop_
_entity_poly.entity_id
_entity_poly.type
_entity_poly.pdbx_seq_one_letter_code
_entity_poly.pdbx_strand_id
1 'polypeptide(L)'
;MAGFTAGCAGVVAPPPGAPERARAARTYSASLQVSLESPTLRGRARVLVAFARPDSMRLELPGPTGARCVAVARGLSLVAVFPADRVVWRGAATALEMEALLGVRLAPAELMDVLVGGGGPRLRVYRASWGASVPRRIEATLEDGTRFTAIVESADLDPDLPEAAFAEPPSAGWSIVEAGEARRLLGIR
;
A
#
# COMPACT_ATOMS: atom_id res chain seq x y z
N MET A 1 -23.64 29.70 -22.85
CA MET A 1 -23.67 28.34 -22.31
C MET A 1 -22.35 27.66 -22.71
N ALA A 2 -21.37 27.58 -21.79
CA ALA A 2 -20.10 26.91 -22.03
C ALA A 2 -20.22 25.49 -21.51
N GLY A 3 -20.21 24.52 -22.42
CA GLY A 3 -20.26 23.09 -22.06
C GLY A 3 -18.91 22.66 -21.49
N PHE A 4 -18.88 22.26 -20.21
CA PHE A 4 -17.77 21.54 -19.60
C PHE A 4 -17.81 20.11 -20.14
N THR A 5 -16.97 19.79 -21.10
CA THR A 5 -16.65 18.41 -21.44
C THR A 5 -15.80 17.84 -20.32
N ALA A 6 -16.39 17.05 -19.45
CA ALA A 6 -15.65 16.19 -18.52
C ALA A 6 -14.84 15.18 -19.34
N GLY A 7 -13.58 15.49 -19.57
CA GLY A 7 -12.62 14.58 -20.21
C GLY A 7 -12.48 13.34 -19.34
N CYS A 8 -12.96 12.20 -19.81
CA CYS A 8 -12.56 10.90 -19.26
C CYS A 8 -11.04 10.82 -19.39
N ALA A 9 -10.33 10.85 -18.28
CA ALA A 9 -8.88 10.60 -18.27
C ALA A 9 -8.70 9.16 -18.77
N GLY A 10 -8.32 9.01 -20.03
CA GLY A 10 -8.10 7.72 -20.66
C GLY A 10 -6.99 6.94 -19.94
N VAL A 11 -7.13 5.64 -19.88
CA VAL A 11 -6.07 4.76 -19.38
C VAL A 11 -4.86 4.91 -20.33
N VAL A 12 -3.75 5.43 -19.81
CA VAL A 12 -2.50 5.57 -20.55
C VAL A 12 -1.82 4.20 -20.61
N ALA A 13 -1.60 3.71 -21.82
CA ALA A 13 -0.91 2.44 -22.03
C ALA A 13 0.56 2.49 -21.53
N PRO A 14 1.11 1.37 -21.09
CA PRO A 14 2.49 1.31 -20.67
C PRO A 14 3.45 1.56 -21.85
N PRO A 15 4.58 2.26 -21.61
CA PRO A 15 5.66 2.28 -22.56
C PRO A 15 6.24 0.87 -22.80
N PRO A 16 6.79 0.58 -23.98
CA PRO A 16 7.38 -0.72 -24.28
C PRO A 16 8.42 -1.16 -23.23
N GLY A 17 8.26 -2.39 -22.71
CA GLY A 17 9.14 -2.98 -21.69
C GLY A 17 9.00 -2.39 -20.28
N ALA A 18 8.15 -1.37 -20.04
CA ALA A 18 7.97 -0.81 -18.70
C ALA A 18 7.30 -1.79 -17.73
N PRO A 19 6.25 -2.54 -18.10
CA PRO A 19 5.64 -3.52 -17.21
C PRO A 19 6.59 -4.64 -16.80
N GLU A 20 7.42 -5.11 -17.72
CA GLU A 20 8.41 -6.16 -17.49
C GLU A 20 9.48 -5.69 -16.51
N ARG A 21 10.03 -4.48 -16.71
CA ARG A 21 11.01 -3.88 -15.80
C ARG A 21 10.42 -3.65 -14.42
N ALA A 22 9.22 -3.10 -14.33
CA ALA A 22 8.57 -2.84 -13.04
C ALA A 22 8.31 -4.14 -12.26
N ARG A 23 7.86 -5.21 -12.93
CA ARG A 23 7.65 -6.51 -12.29
C ARG A 23 8.96 -7.23 -11.91
N ALA A 24 10.03 -7.00 -12.66
CA ALA A 24 11.33 -7.57 -12.40
C ALA A 24 12.10 -6.84 -11.29
N ALA A 25 11.66 -5.63 -10.89
CA ALA A 25 12.31 -4.84 -9.85
C ALA A 25 12.39 -5.62 -8.54
N ARG A 26 13.58 -5.65 -7.94
CA ARG A 26 13.85 -6.30 -6.66
C ARG A 26 13.44 -5.42 -5.49
N THR A 27 13.65 -4.12 -5.62
CA THR A 27 13.28 -3.13 -4.63
C THR A 27 12.42 -2.05 -5.28
N TYR A 28 11.63 -1.39 -4.46
CA TYR A 28 10.73 -0.32 -4.87
C TYR A 28 10.54 0.66 -3.73
N SER A 29 10.46 1.93 -4.03
CA SER A 29 10.01 2.95 -3.08
C SER A 29 9.05 3.91 -3.76
N ALA A 30 8.02 4.37 -3.05
CA ALA A 30 7.08 5.34 -3.60
C ALA A 30 6.37 6.16 -2.52
N SER A 31 5.89 7.34 -2.94
CA SER A 31 4.88 8.12 -2.24
C SER A 31 3.56 8.01 -3.00
N LEU A 32 2.49 7.64 -2.30
CA LEU A 32 1.18 7.35 -2.85
C LEU A 32 0.10 8.17 -2.16
N GLN A 33 -0.90 8.62 -2.95
CA GLN A 33 -2.23 8.96 -2.43
C GLN A 33 -3.12 7.74 -2.59
N VAL A 34 -3.53 7.14 -1.50
CA VAL A 34 -4.37 5.94 -1.49
C VAL A 34 -5.79 6.30 -1.09
N SER A 35 -6.76 5.79 -1.83
CA SER A 35 -8.18 5.82 -1.46
C SER A 35 -8.70 4.39 -1.40
N LEU A 36 -9.41 4.09 -0.34
CA LEU A 36 -10.05 2.81 -0.10
C LEU A 36 -11.54 3.01 0.12
N GLU A 37 -12.35 2.19 -0.51
CA GLU A 37 -13.81 2.22 -0.38
C GLU A 37 -14.37 0.80 -0.37
N SER A 38 -15.07 0.47 0.70
CA SER A 38 -15.86 -0.75 0.85
C SER A 38 -17.21 -0.43 1.48
N PRO A 39 -18.16 -1.36 1.58
CA PRO A 39 -19.44 -1.13 2.26
C PRO A 39 -19.30 -0.65 3.71
N THR A 40 -18.22 -1.06 4.39
CA THR A 40 -18.00 -0.80 5.82
C THR A 40 -16.81 0.11 6.09
N LEU A 41 -16.13 0.61 5.05
CA LEU A 41 -14.88 1.31 5.21
C LEU A 41 -14.67 2.34 4.11
N ARG A 42 -14.35 3.57 4.49
CA ARG A 42 -13.85 4.61 3.60
C ARG A 42 -12.63 5.27 4.20
N GLY A 43 -11.60 5.42 3.40
CA GLY A 43 -10.39 6.10 3.82
C GLY A 43 -9.62 6.70 2.66
N ARG A 44 -8.92 7.80 2.94
CA ARG A 44 -7.91 8.38 2.05
C ARG A 44 -6.71 8.74 2.89
N ALA A 45 -5.54 8.34 2.44
CA ALA A 45 -4.29 8.64 3.12
C ALA A 45 -3.15 8.82 2.12
N ARG A 46 -2.16 9.62 2.50
CA ARG A 46 -0.84 9.54 1.92
C ARG A 46 -0.11 8.38 2.56
N VAL A 47 0.56 7.58 1.75
CA VAL A 47 1.31 6.40 2.19
C VAL A 47 2.69 6.44 1.54
N LEU A 48 3.73 6.30 2.34
CA LEU A 48 5.06 5.97 1.85
C LEU A 48 5.18 4.47 1.86
N VAL A 49 5.62 3.90 0.76
CA VAL A 49 5.82 2.46 0.62
C VAL A 49 7.23 2.16 0.17
N ALA A 50 7.82 1.13 0.76
CA ALA A 50 9.04 0.51 0.27
C ALA A 50 8.88 -1.01 0.32
N PHE A 51 9.46 -1.71 -0.65
CA PHE A 51 9.56 -3.15 -0.55
C PHE A 51 10.89 -3.68 -1.09
N ALA A 52 11.28 -4.83 -0.58
CA ALA A 52 12.35 -5.68 -1.11
C ALA A 52 11.79 -7.10 -1.25
N ARG A 53 11.79 -7.59 -2.49
CA ARG A 53 11.29 -8.95 -2.77
C ARG A 53 12.21 -10.00 -2.16
N PRO A 54 11.64 -11.17 -1.77
CA PRO A 54 10.26 -11.58 -2.05
C PRO A 54 9.24 -11.18 -0.96
N ASP A 55 9.64 -10.77 0.24
CA ASP A 55 8.80 -10.83 1.43
C ASP A 55 8.95 -9.66 2.42
N SER A 56 9.67 -8.63 2.04
CA SER A 56 9.89 -7.47 2.92
C SER A 56 9.16 -6.24 2.38
N MET A 57 8.26 -5.65 3.19
CA MET A 57 7.51 -4.45 2.87
C MET A 57 7.40 -3.53 4.08
N ARG A 58 7.53 -2.24 3.83
CA ARG A 58 7.26 -1.17 4.80
C ARG A 58 6.20 -0.24 4.24
N LEU A 59 5.19 0.04 5.03
CA LEU A 59 4.18 1.07 4.79
C LEU A 59 4.27 2.10 5.91
N GLU A 60 4.31 3.37 5.56
CA GLU A 60 4.32 4.44 6.53
C GLU A 60 3.22 5.44 6.20
N LEU A 61 2.38 5.73 7.18
CA LEU A 61 1.36 6.76 7.11
C LEU A 61 1.90 8.00 7.83
N PRO A 62 2.26 9.06 7.09
CA PRO A 62 2.70 10.31 7.70
C PRO A 62 1.60 10.93 8.58
N GLY A 63 2.03 11.53 9.66
CA GLY A 63 1.22 12.36 10.55
C GLY A 63 1.84 13.74 10.73
N PRO A 64 1.19 14.64 11.50
CA PRO A 64 1.68 16.02 11.68
C PRO A 64 3.05 16.11 12.37
N THR A 65 3.35 15.17 13.27
CA THR A 65 4.56 15.18 14.11
C THR A 65 5.46 13.97 13.86
N GLY A 66 5.37 13.35 12.69
CA GLY A 66 6.10 12.13 12.33
C GLY A 66 5.17 11.07 11.77
N ALA A 67 5.56 9.81 11.83
CA ALA A 67 4.69 8.72 11.35
C ALA A 67 3.52 8.50 12.31
N ARG A 68 2.28 8.49 11.78
CA ARG A 68 1.10 8.04 12.50
C ARG A 68 1.14 6.52 12.72
N CYS A 69 1.53 5.81 11.67
CA CYS A 69 1.69 4.36 11.69
C CYS A 69 2.87 3.96 10.83
N VAL A 70 3.60 2.97 11.29
CA VAL A 70 4.61 2.26 10.48
C VAL A 70 4.26 0.78 10.54
N ALA A 71 3.90 0.20 9.40
CA ALA A 71 3.65 -1.23 9.27
C ALA A 71 4.82 -1.88 8.49
N VAL A 72 5.35 -2.96 9.03
CA VAL A 72 6.44 -3.73 8.42
C VAL A 72 6.01 -5.18 8.30
N ALA A 73 6.03 -5.71 7.08
CA ALA A 73 5.97 -7.13 6.81
C ALA A 73 7.38 -7.65 6.52
N ARG A 74 7.76 -8.78 7.11
CA ARG A 74 9.00 -9.48 6.84
C ARG A 74 8.82 -10.98 7.04
N GLY A 75 9.02 -11.75 5.98
CA GLY A 75 8.71 -13.18 5.99
C GLY A 75 7.23 -13.43 6.32
N LEU A 76 6.98 -14.13 7.41
CA LEU A 76 5.61 -14.46 7.87
C LEU A 76 5.04 -13.46 8.88
N SER A 77 5.80 -12.45 9.27
CA SER A 77 5.39 -11.50 10.32
C SER A 77 4.92 -10.18 9.72
N LEU A 78 3.88 -9.61 10.32
CA LEU A 78 3.39 -8.26 10.06
C LEU A 78 3.26 -7.53 11.40
N VAL A 79 3.92 -6.40 11.52
CA VAL A 79 3.92 -5.56 12.73
C VAL A 79 3.52 -4.15 12.35
N ALA A 80 2.60 -3.54 13.09
CA ALA A 80 2.26 -2.13 12.94
C ALA A 80 2.47 -1.40 14.26
N VAL A 81 3.23 -0.32 14.23
CA VAL A 81 3.46 0.55 15.39
C VAL A 81 2.78 1.89 15.21
N PHE A 82 2.27 2.44 16.30
CA PHE A 82 1.61 3.74 16.40
C PHE A 82 2.40 4.60 17.40
N PRO A 83 3.40 5.36 16.92
CA PRO A 83 4.35 6.04 17.82
C PRO A 83 3.71 7.04 18.76
N ALA A 84 2.71 7.80 18.32
CA ALA A 84 2.04 8.79 19.13
C ALA A 84 1.27 8.17 20.30
N ASP A 85 0.70 6.97 20.11
CA ASP A 85 -0.11 6.26 21.09
C ASP A 85 0.72 5.26 21.90
N ARG A 86 1.97 4.98 21.50
CA ARG A 86 2.86 3.98 22.08
C ARG A 86 2.23 2.60 22.13
N VAL A 87 1.58 2.21 21.05
CA VAL A 87 0.98 0.89 20.92
C VAL A 87 1.53 0.16 19.70
N VAL A 88 1.47 -1.15 19.75
CA VAL A 88 1.90 -2.05 18.70
C VAL A 88 0.83 -3.12 18.44
N TRP A 89 0.57 -3.38 17.18
CA TRP A 89 -0.20 -4.53 16.73
C TRP A 89 0.73 -5.52 16.04
N ARG A 90 0.46 -6.82 16.20
CA ARG A 90 1.25 -7.91 15.63
C ARG A 90 0.32 -8.96 15.02
N GLY A 91 0.66 -9.45 13.83
CA GLY A 91 -0.07 -10.50 13.15
C GLY A 91 0.80 -11.23 12.14
N ALA A 92 0.21 -12.15 11.40
CA ALA A 92 0.85 -12.83 10.28
C ALA A 92 0.80 -11.98 9.00
N ALA A 93 1.79 -12.11 8.12
CA ALA A 93 1.82 -11.41 6.83
C ALA A 93 0.85 -12.07 5.81
N THR A 94 -0.44 -12.13 6.16
CA THR A 94 -1.50 -12.74 5.35
C THR A 94 -2.51 -11.71 4.85
N ALA A 95 -3.29 -12.10 3.83
CA ALA A 95 -4.35 -11.24 3.30
C ALA A 95 -5.44 -10.93 4.36
N LEU A 96 -5.73 -11.87 5.28
CA LEU A 96 -6.70 -11.66 6.36
C LEU A 96 -6.22 -10.62 7.38
N GLU A 97 -4.95 -10.69 7.76
CA GLU A 97 -4.38 -9.73 8.71
C GLU A 97 -4.20 -8.34 8.09
N MET A 98 -3.85 -8.27 6.80
CA MET A 98 -3.85 -7.02 6.04
C MET A 98 -5.25 -6.41 5.95
N GLU A 99 -6.29 -7.23 5.74
CA GLU A 99 -7.68 -6.78 5.79
C GLU A 99 -8.07 -6.29 7.19
N ALA A 100 -7.72 -7.04 8.23
CA ALA A 100 -8.01 -6.69 9.62
C ALA A 100 -7.36 -5.35 10.02
N LEU A 101 -6.12 -5.11 9.60
CA LEU A 101 -5.38 -3.89 9.90
C LEU A 101 -5.72 -2.73 8.96
N LEU A 102 -5.58 -2.93 7.65
CA LEU A 102 -5.62 -1.87 6.64
C LEU A 102 -6.92 -1.83 5.83
N GLY A 103 -7.79 -2.83 5.97
CA GLY A 103 -9.02 -2.93 5.19
C GLY A 103 -8.81 -3.39 3.75
N VAL A 104 -7.66 -3.94 3.41
CA VAL A 104 -7.32 -4.43 2.06
C VAL A 104 -6.96 -5.92 2.13
N ARG A 105 -7.76 -6.77 1.52
CA ARG A 105 -7.56 -8.23 1.53
C ARG A 105 -6.55 -8.68 0.47
N LEU A 106 -5.34 -8.16 0.57
CA LEU A 106 -4.17 -8.54 -0.23
C LEU A 106 -3.02 -8.87 0.71
N ALA A 107 -2.38 -10.02 0.50
CA ALA A 107 -1.12 -10.30 1.20
C ALA A 107 -0.04 -9.29 0.79
N PRO A 108 1.01 -9.05 1.61
CA PRO A 108 2.08 -8.11 1.24
C PRO A 108 2.68 -8.38 -0.14
N ALA A 109 2.95 -9.63 -0.50
CA ALA A 109 3.46 -10.00 -1.82
C ALA A 109 2.48 -9.66 -2.96
N GLU A 110 1.18 -9.87 -2.78
CA GLU A 110 0.15 -9.49 -3.75
C GLU A 110 0.09 -7.96 -3.92
N LEU A 111 0.23 -7.22 -2.81
CA LEU A 111 0.26 -5.75 -2.87
C LEU A 111 1.51 -5.24 -3.60
N MET A 112 2.68 -5.86 -3.39
CA MET A 112 3.90 -5.55 -4.17
C MET A 112 3.64 -5.69 -5.67
N ASP A 113 2.98 -6.77 -6.10
CA ASP A 113 2.67 -7.00 -7.51
C ASP A 113 1.70 -5.95 -8.06
N VAL A 114 0.66 -5.62 -7.31
CA VAL A 114 -0.31 -4.58 -7.69
C VAL A 114 0.37 -3.23 -7.90
N LEU A 115 1.30 -2.84 -7.03
CA LEU A 115 1.99 -1.55 -7.09
C LEU A 115 2.90 -1.40 -8.32
N VAL A 116 3.46 -2.49 -8.84
CA VAL A 116 4.31 -2.48 -10.04
C VAL A 116 3.57 -2.84 -11.33
N GLY A 117 2.25 -2.82 -11.30
CA GLY A 117 1.45 -3.05 -12.52
C GLY A 117 1.19 -4.52 -12.81
N GLY A 118 1.48 -5.42 -11.90
CA GLY A 118 1.06 -6.82 -11.94
C GLY A 118 -0.35 -6.95 -11.37
N GLY A 119 -1.26 -7.63 -11.99
CA GLY A 119 -2.55 -7.99 -11.38
C GLY A 119 -2.37 -8.98 -10.23
N GLY A 120 -3.47 -9.46 -9.68
CA GLY A 120 -3.46 -10.49 -8.63
C GLY A 120 -4.71 -11.36 -8.70
N PRO A 121 -4.66 -12.58 -8.17
CA PRO A 121 -5.78 -13.53 -8.25
C PRO A 121 -7.03 -13.05 -7.51
N ARG A 122 -6.87 -12.14 -6.55
CA ARG A 122 -7.99 -11.57 -5.76
C ARG A 122 -8.61 -10.31 -6.36
N LEU A 123 -8.18 -9.92 -7.57
CA LEU A 123 -8.66 -8.72 -8.24
C LEU A 123 -9.70 -9.07 -9.30
N ARG A 124 -10.92 -8.56 -9.16
CA ARG A 124 -11.96 -8.63 -10.20
C ARG A 124 -11.70 -7.64 -11.32
N VAL A 125 -11.19 -6.46 -10.96
CA VAL A 125 -10.86 -5.39 -11.89
C VAL A 125 -9.49 -4.87 -11.51
N TYR A 126 -8.63 -4.73 -12.51
CA TYR A 126 -7.35 -4.07 -12.38
C TYR A 126 -7.13 -3.16 -13.58
N ARG A 127 -6.83 -1.90 -13.33
CA ARG A 127 -6.48 -0.91 -14.34
C ARG A 127 -5.28 -0.11 -13.86
N ALA A 128 -4.30 0.02 -14.72
CA ALA A 128 -3.13 0.86 -14.46
C ALA A 128 -2.96 1.87 -15.60
N SER A 129 -2.85 3.14 -15.24
CA SER A 129 -2.40 4.20 -16.15
C SER A 129 -0.92 4.44 -15.90
N TRP A 130 -0.10 4.37 -16.94
CA TRP A 130 1.34 4.30 -16.83
C TRP A 130 2.02 5.66 -16.96
N GLY A 131 3.12 5.84 -16.20
CA GLY A 131 4.16 6.82 -16.43
C GLY A 131 5.30 6.24 -17.29
N ALA A 132 6.48 6.82 -17.18
CA ALA A 132 7.64 6.36 -17.95
C ALA A 132 8.11 4.93 -17.57
N SER A 133 8.04 4.56 -16.29
CA SER A 133 8.58 3.28 -15.80
C SER A 133 7.65 2.55 -14.83
N VAL A 134 6.71 3.24 -14.20
CA VAL A 134 5.78 2.68 -13.22
C VAL A 134 4.35 3.15 -13.48
N PRO A 135 3.34 2.46 -12.95
CA PRO A 135 1.97 2.98 -12.92
C PRO A 135 1.90 4.32 -12.19
N ARG A 136 1.23 5.30 -12.79
CA ARG A 136 0.91 6.58 -12.16
C ARG A 136 -0.40 6.54 -11.41
N ARG A 137 -1.30 5.70 -11.87
CA ARG A 137 -2.61 5.48 -11.25
C ARG A 137 -2.96 4.02 -11.34
N ILE A 138 -3.36 3.46 -10.23
CA ILE A 138 -3.83 2.09 -10.10
C ILE A 138 -5.26 2.14 -9.58
N GLU A 139 -6.15 1.42 -10.23
CA GLU A 139 -7.52 1.19 -9.79
C GLU A 139 -7.76 -0.31 -9.75
N ALA A 140 -8.16 -0.80 -8.61
CA ALA A 140 -8.46 -2.21 -8.41
C ALA A 140 -9.79 -2.38 -7.68
N THR A 141 -10.52 -3.44 -8.03
CA THR A 141 -11.66 -3.92 -7.25
C THR A 141 -11.36 -5.34 -6.83
N LEU A 142 -11.39 -5.57 -5.53
CA LEU A 142 -11.15 -6.88 -4.92
C LEU A 142 -12.40 -7.77 -5.04
N GLU A 143 -12.26 -9.05 -4.79
CA GLU A 143 -13.37 -10.04 -4.84
C GLU A 143 -14.51 -9.69 -3.87
N ASP A 144 -14.20 -9.12 -2.71
CA ASP A 144 -15.16 -8.66 -1.69
C ASP A 144 -15.88 -7.35 -2.05
N GLY A 145 -15.57 -6.76 -3.22
CA GLY A 145 -16.12 -5.50 -3.69
C GLY A 145 -15.37 -4.26 -3.19
N THR A 146 -14.35 -4.40 -2.38
CA THR A 146 -13.50 -3.28 -1.95
C THR A 146 -12.82 -2.65 -3.16
N ARG A 147 -12.95 -1.33 -3.29
CA ARG A 147 -12.27 -0.53 -4.31
C ARG A 147 -11.04 0.13 -3.72
N PHE A 148 -9.94 -0.06 -4.40
CA PHE A 148 -8.65 0.52 -4.07
C PHE A 148 -8.19 1.41 -5.23
N THR A 149 -7.79 2.64 -4.91
CA THR A 149 -7.16 3.55 -5.88
C THR A 149 -5.86 4.05 -5.29
N ALA A 150 -4.77 3.95 -6.03
CA ALA A 150 -3.50 4.57 -5.69
C ALA A 150 -3.08 5.53 -6.81
N ILE A 151 -2.72 6.77 -6.43
CA ILE A 151 -2.07 7.75 -7.29
C ILE A 151 -0.62 7.82 -6.84
N VAL A 152 0.30 7.52 -7.75
CA VAL A 152 1.74 7.52 -7.49
C VAL A 152 2.27 8.94 -7.70
N GLU A 153 2.68 9.59 -6.62
CA GLU A 153 3.29 10.93 -6.64
C GLU A 153 4.75 10.85 -7.10
N SER A 154 5.49 9.91 -6.52
CA SER A 154 6.87 9.58 -6.91
C SER A 154 7.12 8.10 -6.71
N ALA A 155 7.99 7.51 -7.52
CA ALA A 155 8.43 6.13 -7.34
C ALA A 155 9.79 5.90 -7.99
N ASP A 156 10.57 5.03 -7.35
CA ASP A 156 11.85 4.55 -7.82
C ASP A 156 11.82 3.02 -7.91
N LEU A 157 12.36 2.49 -9.00
CA LEU A 157 12.62 1.06 -9.20
C LEU A 157 14.07 0.78 -8.87
N ASP A 158 14.29 -0.32 -8.16
CA ASP A 158 15.59 -0.80 -7.71
C ASP A 158 16.43 0.24 -6.93
N PRO A 159 15.80 1.07 -6.04
CA PRO A 159 16.57 1.90 -5.15
C PRO A 159 17.42 1.05 -4.20
N ASP A 160 18.57 1.58 -3.79
CA ASP A 160 19.39 0.97 -2.74
C ASP A 160 18.70 1.17 -1.38
N LEU A 161 18.06 0.12 -0.89
CA LEU A 161 17.33 0.12 0.38
C LEU A 161 18.13 -0.70 1.40
N PRO A 162 18.56 -0.10 2.52
CA PRO A 162 19.25 -0.85 3.56
C PRO A 162 18.32 -1.86 4.20
N GLU A 163 18.83 -3.02 4.61
CA GLU A 163 18.04 -4.06 5.29
C GLU A 163 17.33 -3.50 6.54
N ALA A 164 17.97 -2.56 7.23
CA ALA A 164 17.41 -1.87 8.40
C ALA A 164 16.10 -1.10 8.09
N ALA A 165 15.82 -0.75 6.83
CA ALA A 165 14.55 -0.12 6.45
C ALA A 165 13.35 -1.05 6.72
N PHE A 166 13.57 -2.37 6.71
CA PHE A 166 12.56 -3.40 6.96
C PHE A 166 12.68 -4.02 8.35
N ALA A 167 13.50 -3.45 9.22
CA ALA A 167 13.56 -3.86 10.62
C ALA A 167 12.25 -3.43 11.33
N GLU A 168 11.84 -4.24 12.30
CA GLU A 168 10.72 -3.87 13.17
C GLU A 168 11.07 -2.56 13.91
N PRO A 169 10.15 -1.56 13.88
CA PRO A 169 10.39 -0.32 14.61
C PRO A 169 10.49 -0.59 16.12
N PRO A 170 11.34 0.16 16.86
CA PRO A 170 11.46 0.02 18.31
C PRO A 170 10.11 0.21 19.00
N SER A 171 9.66 -0.81 19.73
CA SER A 171 8.37 -0.82 20.42
C SER A 171 8.46 -1.46 21.81
N ALA A 172 9.66 -1.55 22.40
CA ALA A 172 9.86 -2.14 23.71
C ALA A 172 9.08 -1.36 24.78
N GLY A 173 8.28 -2.08 25.58
CA GLY A 173 7.44 -1.48 26.63
C GLY A 173 6.17 -0.79 26.12
N TRP A 174 5.81 -0.94 24.84
CA TRP A 174 4.54 -0.44 24.29
C TRP A 174 3.42 -1.47 24.52
N SER A 175 2.18 -0.97 24.63
CA SER A 175 1.02 -1.85 24.77
C SER A 175 0.69 -2.56 23.47
N ILE A 176 0.36 -3.84 23.56
CA ILE A 176 -0.13 -4.62 22.41
C ILE A 176 -1.64 -4.38 22.30
N VAL A 177 -2.10 -4.11 21.08
CA VAL A 177 -3.52 -3.86 20.79
C VAL A 177 -4.06 -4.84 19.76
N GLU A 178 -5.38 -5.01 19.77
CA GLU A 178 -6.11 -5.82 18.78
C GLU A 178 -6.29 -5.07 17.46
N ALA A 179 -6.54 -5.81 16.37
CA ALA A 179 -6.69 -5.24 15.03
C ALA A 179 -7.76 -4.14 14.93
N GLY A 180 -8.89 -4.30 15.63
CA GLY A 180 -9.96 -3.31 15.64
C GLY A 180 -9.54 -1.97 16.27
N GLU A 181 -8.69 -2.00 17.29
CA GLU A 181 -8.12 -0.79 17.88
C GLU A 181 -7.05 -0.17 16.99
N ALA A 182 -6.13 -0.97 16.46
CA ALA A 182 -5.13 -0.53 15.48
C ALA A 182 -5.78 0.17 14.28
N ARG A 183 -6.87 -0.39 13.73
CA ARG A 183 -7.64 0.21 12.64
C ARG A 183 -8.25 1.55 13.01
N ARG A 184 -8.77 1.71 14.22
CA ARG A 184 -9.29 3.01 14.70
C ARG A 184 -8.20 4.08 14.75
N LEU A 185 -6.99 3.71 15.16
CA LEU A 185 -5.84 4.62 15.21
C LEU A 185 -5.36 5.03 13.81
N LEU A 186 -5.57 4.20 12.80
CA LEU A 186 -5.34 4.57 11.40
C LEU A 186 -6.31 5.66 10.91
N GLY A 187 -7.41 5.89 11.61
CA GLY A 187 -8.45 6.84 11.20
C GLY A 187 -9.27 6.35 9.99
N ILE A 188 -9.25 5.06 9.72
CA ILE A 188 -10.04 4.41 8.68
C ILE A 188 -11.43 4.11 9.28
N ARG A 189 -12.48 4.74 8.74
CA ARG A 189 -13.88 4.64 9.22
C ARG A 189 -14.78 4.05 8.17
#